data_0735ad0fed84a8de56f33934961f38e2
#
_entry.id   0735ad0fed84a8de56f33934961f38e2
#
_cell.length_a   1.000
_cell.length_b   1.000
_cell.length_c   1.000
_cell.angle_alpha   90.00
_cell.angle_beta   90.00
_cell.angle_gamma   90.00
#
_symmetry.space_group_name_H-M   'P 1'
#
loop_
_entity.id
_entity.type
_entity.pdbx_description
1 polymer ?
#
loop_
_entity_poly.entity_id
_entity_poly.type
_entity_poly.pdbx_seq_one_letter_code
_entity_poly.pdbx_strand_id
1 'polypeptide(L)'
;PAEYKHVVLGLIFLKFASDKFEQRRKELIADGKEKYVEMKDFYAMKNVFYLEEISRWSFIIKNAKQNDISLKIDTALNTIEKNNPALKGALPDNYFSRLALDKTKLASLLDTINEIDTLKDNGQDVIGRVYEYFLGKFALKESSGKGKGEFYTPKTIVNLIAELIEPYKGIIY
;
A
#
# COMPACT_ATOMS: atom_id res chain seq x y z
N PRO A 1 9.75 -10.77 15.55
CA PRO A 1 10.51 -9.81 14.72
C PRO A 1 10.01 -9.74 13.27
N ALA A 2 9.66 -10.88 12.62
CA ALA A 2 9.19 -10.86 11.23
C ALA A 2 7.78 -10.23 11.08
N GLU A 3 6.91 -10.43 12.05
CA GLU A 3 5.54 -9.92 12.07
C GLU A 3 5.47 -8.39 12.14
N TYR A 4 6.40 -7.75 12.87
CA TYR A 4 6.45 -6.29 12.95
C TYR A 4 6.75 -5.61 11.60
N LYS A 5 7.51 -6.24 10.73
CA LYS A 5 7.77 -5.68 9.38
C LYS A 5 6.47 -5.55 8.58
N HIS A 6 5.59 -6.54 8.66
CA HIS A 6 4.31 -6.50 7.93
C HIS A 6 3.38 -5.42 8.47
N VAL A 7 3.38 -5.20 9.79
CA VAL A 7 2.62 -4.12 10.43
C VAL A 7 3.09 -2.77 9.90
N VAL A 8 4.40 -2.49 9.99
CA VAL A 8 4.98 -1.21 9.55
C VAL A 8 4.72 -0.97 8.07
N LEU A 9 4.96 -1.98 7.23
CA LEU A 9 4.77 -1.87 5.78
C LEU A 9 3.31 -1.64 5.39
N GLY A 10 2.36 -2.34 6.05
CA GLY A 10 0.94 -2.14 5.84
C GLY A 10 0.49 -0.72 6.20
N LEU A 11 1.00 -0.18 7.28
CA LEU A 11 0.70 1.18 7.71
C LEU A 11 1.33 2.24 6.80
N ILE A 12 2.58 2.04 6.35
CA ILE A 12 3.22 2.94 5.38
C ILE A 12 2.46 2.92 4.06
N PHE A 13 2.03 1.74 3.58
CA PHE A 13 1.18 1.64 2.39
C PHE A 13 -0.11 2.43 2.56
N LEU A 14 -0.80 2.23 3.69
CA LEU A 14 -2.06 2.92 3.98
C LEU A 14 -1.88 4.46 4.00
N LYS A 15 -0.83 4.94 4.67
CA LYS A 15 -0.47 6.36 4.69
C LYS A 15 -0.24 6.91 3.29
N PHE A 16 0.58 6.25 2.50
CA PHE A 16 0.87 6.68 1.14
C PHE A 16 -0.35 6.65 0.21
N ALA A 17 -1.10 5.55 0.21
CA ALA A 17 -2.30 5.44 -0.60
C ALA A 17 -3.27 6.58 -0.27
N SER A 18 -3.40 6.91 1.02
CA SER A 18 -4.22 8.03 1.49
C SER A 18 -3.67 9.39 1.05
N ASP A 19 -2.38 9.63 1.18
CA ASP A 19 -1.78 10.91 0.78
C ASP A 19 -1.91 11.15 -0.74
N LYS A 20 -1.72 10.09 -1.57
CA LYS A 20 -1.95 10.16 -3.02
C LYS A 20 -3.40 10.39 -3.38
N PHE A 21 -4.33 9.74 -2.66
CA PHE A 21 -5.75 9.96 -2.83
C PHE A 21 -6.14 11.41 -2.52
N GLU A 22 -5.69 11.95 -1.38
CA GLU A 22 -5.99 13.32 -0.97
C GLU A 22 -5.36 14.36 -1.92
N GLN A 23 -4.14 14.11 -2.40
CA GLN A 23 -3.51 14.93 -3.42
C GLN A 23 -4.38 14.98 -4.68
N ARG A 24 -4.79 13.83 -5.18
CA ARG A 24 -5.63 13.73 -6.38
C ARG A 24 -6.99 14.38 -6.18
N ARG A 25 -7.59 14.22 -5.01
CA ARG A 25 -8.84 14.84 -4.65
C ARG A 25 -8.75 16.36 -4.68
N LYS A 26 -7.69 16.93 -4.12
CA LYS A 26 -7.40 18.37 -4.17
C LYS A 26 -7.22 18.88 -5.62
N GLU A 27 -6.52 18.13 -6.47
CA GLU A 27 -6.38 18.47 -7.89
C GLU A 27 -7.75 18.52 -8.59
N LEU A 28 -8.61 17.52 -8.37
CA LEU A 28 -9.97 17.51 -8.94
C LEU A 28 -10.79 18.72 -8.51
N ILE A 29 -10.71 19.13 -7.26
CA ILE A 29 -11.39 20.31 -6.74
C ILE A 29 -10.82 21.58 -7.38
N ALA A 30 -9.50 21.72 -7.45
CA ALA A 30 -8.82 22.88 -8.06
C ALA A 30 -9.14 23.02 -9.56
N ASP A 31 -9.35 21.89 -10.26
CA ASP A 31 -9.75 21.85 -11.68
C ASP A 31 -11.26 22.12 -11.89
N GLY A 32 -12.02 22.44 -10.85
CA GLY A 32 -13.48 22.66 -10.93
C GLY A 32 -14.28 21.36 -11.16
N LYS A 33 -13.69 20.22 -10.80
CA LYS A 33 -14.27 18.87 -11.00
C LYS A 33 -14.82 18.27 -9.69
N GLU A 34 -15.31 19.08 -8.78
CA GLU A 34 -15.80 18.65 -7.46
C GLU A 34 -16.84 17.52 -7.54
N LYS A 35 -17.73 17.55 -8.54
CA LYS A 35 -18.73 16.51 -8.75
C LYS A 35 -18.18 15.10 -9.05
N TYR A 36 -16.90 15.00 -9.35
CA TYR A 36 -16.24 13.74 -9.70
C TYR A 36 -15.35 13.18 -8.57
N VAL A 37 -15.24 13.86 -7.44
CA VAL A 37 -14.34 13.46 -6.33
C VAL A 37 -14.71 12.12 -5.68
N GLU A 38 -15.93 11.63 -5.90
CA GLU A 38 -16.37 10.31 -5.41
C GLU A 38 -16.40 9.25 -6.54
N MET A 39 -15.92 9.59 -7.74
CA MET A 39 -15.89 8.67 -8.88
C MET A 39 -14.52 7.98 -9.00
N LYS A 40 -14.50 6.67 -8.82
CA LYS A 40 -13.27 5.83 -8.82
C LYS A 40 -12.42 5.99 -10.07
N ASP A 41 -13.06 6.11 -11.23
CA ASP A 41 -12.38 6.18 -12.53
C ASP A 41 -11.43 7.39 -12.62
N PHE A 42 -11.79 8.53 -12.01
CA PHE A 42 -10.95 9.72 -12.01
C PHE A 42 -9.65 9.58 -11.20
N TYR A 43 -9.61 8.60 -10.30
CA TYR A 43 -8.40 8.21 -9.57
C TYR A 43 -7.62 7.14 -10.35
N ALA A 44 -8.29 6.11 -10.85
CA ALA A 44 -7.68 5.04 -11.63
C ALA A 44 -6.95 5.57 -12.88
N MET A 45 -7.50 6.56 -13.58
CA MET A 45 -6.88 7.23 -14.74
C MET A 45 -5.50 7.86 -14.41
N LYS A 46 -5.20 8.10 -13.17
CA LYS A 46 -3.91 8.65 -12.67
C LYS A 46 -3.13 7.64 -11.84
N ASN A 47 -3.48 6.35 -11.91
CA ASN A 47 -2.88 5.29 -11.11
C ASN A 47 -2.91 5.58 -9.59
N VAL A 48 -4.00 6.21 -9.15
CA VAL A 48 -4.26 6.48 -7.73
C VAL A 48 -5.37 5.55 -7.26
N PHE A 49 -5.18 4.93 -6.10
CA PHE A 49 -6.21 4.10 -5.48
C PHE A 49 -7.33 4.96 -4.93
N TYR A 50 -8.58 4.51 -5.15
CA TYR A 50 -9.74 5.15 -4.55
C TYR A 50 -9.92 4.69 -3.10
N LEU A 51 -10.07 5.65 -2.18
CA LEU A 51 -10.25 5.39 -0.76
C LEU A 51 -11.57 5.97 -0.24
N GLU A 52 -12.41 5.10 0.31
CA GLU A 52 -13.54 5.53 1.13
C GLU A 52 -13.05 6.20 2.41
N GLU A 53 -13.90 6.99 3.06
CA GLU A 53 -13.56 7.76 4.26
C GLU A 53 -12.91 6.92 5.36
N ILE A 54 -13.45 5.71 5.61
CA ILE A 54 -12.92 4.77 6.62
C ILE A 54 -11.52 4.24 6.30
N SER A 55 -11.07 4.38 5.06
CA SER A 55 -9.75 3.94 4.59
C SER A 55 -8.74 5.07 4.52
N ARG A 56 -9.14 6.32 4.79
CA ARG A 56 -8.23 7.47 4.74
C ARG A 56 -7.37 7.54 6.01
N TRP A 57 -6.15 7.97 5.85
CA TRP A 57 -5.21 8.09 6.97
C TRP A 57 -5.73 9.02 8.07
N SER A 58 -6.42 10.09 7.70
CA SER A 58 -7.07 11.01 8.65
C SER A 58 -8.07 10.31 9.57
N PHE A 59 -8.84 9.34 9.04
CA PHE A 59 -9.75 8.53 9.85
C PHE A 59 -8.98 7.62 10.82
N ILE A 60 -7.91 6.98 10.36
CA ILE A 60 -7.07 6.10 11.19
C ILE A 60 -6.43 6.89 12.34
N ILE A 61 -5.81 8.03 12.06
CA ILE A 61 -5.20 8.88 13.09
C ILE A 61 -6.22 9.39 14.11
N LYS A 62 -7.38 9.84 13.66
CA LYS A 62 -8.47 10.29 14.55
C LYS A 62 -8.90 9.19 15.53
N ASN A 63 -8.79 7.92 15.13
CA ASN A 63 -9.19 6.75 15.91
C ASN A 63 -8.01 6.01 16.56
N ALA A 64 -6.77 6.50 16.44
CA ALA A 64 -5.55 5.79 16.83
C ALA A 64 -5.51 5.30 18.29
N LYS A 65 -6.20 6.01 19.19
CA LYS A 65 -6.26 5.67 20.63
C LYS A 65 -7.46 4.79 21.01
N GLN A 66 -8.32 4.42 20.05
CA GLN A 66 -9.50 3.60 20.32
C GLN A 66 -9.13 2.12 20.47
N ASN A 67 -9.93 1.40 21.24
CA ASN A 67 -9.69 -0.02 21.54
C ASN A 67 -9.75 -0.94 20.32
N ASP A 68 -10.48 -0.55 19.30
CA ASP A 68 -10.73 -1.28 18.06
C ASP A 68 -9.88 -0.80 16.88
N ILE A 69 -8.80 -0.05 17.14
CA ILE A 69 -7.94 0.50 16.09
C ILE A 69 -7.37 -0.58 15.15
N SER A 70 -7.00 -1.74 15.67
CA SER A 70 -6.51 -2.86 14.84
C SER A 70 -7.57 -3.35 13.86
N LEU A 71 -8.82 -3.46 14.30
CA LEU A 71 -9.95 -3.82 13.43
C LEU A 71 -10.23 -2.73 12.38
N LYS A 72 -10.13 -1.45 12.77
CA LYS A 72 -10.29 -0.33 11.84
C LYS A 72 -9.23 -0.33 10.75
N ILE A 73 -7.98 -0.66 11.08
CA ILE A 73 -6.89 -0.77 10.10
C ILE A 73 -7.16 -1.93 9.14
N ASP A 74 -7.54 -3.11 9.63
CA ASP A 74 -7.90 -4.26 8.79
C ASP A 74 -9.08 -3.92 7.87
N THR A 75 -10.12 -3.28 8.40
CA THR A 75 -11.28 -2.83 7.62
C THR A 75 -10.89 -1.83 6.54
N ALA A 76 -10.00 -0.89 6.86
CA ALA A 76 -9.48 0.07 5.90
C ALA A 76 -8.74 -0.61 4.74
N LEU A 77 -7.83 -1.53 5.02
CA LEU A 77 -7.07 -2.27 4.02
C LEU A 77 -7.98 -3.14 3.13
N ASN A 78 -8.91 -3.87 3.73
CA ASN A 78 -9.88 -4.69 3.00
C ASN A 78 -10.79 -3.85 2.11
N THR A 79 -11.20 -2.66 2.56
CA THR A 79 -12.01 -1.73 1.76
C THR A 79 -11.23 -1.15 0.58
N ILE A 80 -9.93 -0.84 0.77
CA ILE A 80 -9.06 -0.41 -0.32
C ILE A 80 -8.95 -1.51 -1.38
N GLU A 81 -8.71 -2.76 -0.97
CA GLU A 81 -8.61 -3.90 -1.89
C GLU A 81 -9.92 -4.12 -2.66
N LYS A 82 -11.06 -4.07 -1.97
CA LYS A 82 -12.39 -4.21 -2.58
C LYS A 82 -12.67 -3.14 -3.64
N ASN A 83 -12.24 -1.91 -3.40
CA ASN A 83 -12.49 -0.79 -4.31
C ASN A 83 -11.47 -0.68 -5.45
N ASN A 84 -10.35 -1.39 -5.37
CA ASN A 84 -9.25 -1.32 -6.33
C ASN A 84 -8.87 -2.73 -6.79
N PRO A 85 -9.48 -3.26 -7.86
CA PRO A 85 -9.26 -4.64 -8.32
C PRO A 85 -7.81 -5.01 -8.58
N ALA A 86 -6.96 -4.03 -8.93
CA ALA A 86 -5.51 -4.23 -9.11
C ALA A 86 -4.78 -4.67 -7.83
N LEU A 87 -5.39 -4.48 -6.65
CA LEU A 87 -4.83 -4.87 -5.36
C LEU A 87 -5.39 -6.21 -4.84
N LYS A 88 -6.18 -6.92 -5.63
CA LYS A 88 -6.82 -8.17 -5.19
C LYS A 88 -5.79 -9.19 -4.70
N GLY A 89 -5.93 -9.61 -3.44
CA GLY A 89 -5.01 -10.53 -2.76
C GLY A 89 -3.66 -9.93 -2.38
N ALA A 90 -3.45 -8.62 -2.60
CA ALA A 90 -2.18 -7.94 -2.35
C ALA A 90 -2.04 -7.43 -0.92
N LEU A 91 -3.14 -7.13 -0.24
CA LEU A 91 -3.09 -6.58 1.10
C LEU A 91 -3.28 -7.66 2.18
N PRO A 92 -2.73 -7.47 3.40
CA PRO A 92 -2.89 -8.42 4.48
C PRO A 92 -4.35 -8.44 4.95
N ASP A 93 -4.95 -9.63 4.99
CA ASP A 93 -6.31 -9.84 5.47
C ASP A 93 -6.34 -10.13 6.97
N ASN A 94 -7.12 -9.33 7.72
CA ASN A 94 -7.34 -9.47 9.16
C ASN A 94 -6.04 -9.65 9.97
N TYR A 95 -4.97 -8.98 9.55
CA TYR A 95 -3.64 -9.18 10.10
C TYR A 95 -3.44 -8.45 11.43
N PHE A 96 -3.91 -7.21 11.52
CA PHE A 96 -3.73 -6.36 12.70
C PHE A 96 -4.57 -6.82 13.89
N SER A 97 -5.79 -7.27 13.64
CA SER A 97 -6.69 -7.78 14.70
C SER A 97 -6.26 -9.14 15.24
N ARG A 98 -5.57 -9.96 14.43
CA ARG A 98 -5.04 -11.27 14.89
C ARG A 98 -3.76 -11.15 15.71
N LEU A 99 -2.98 -10.10 15.48
CA LEU A 99 -1.81 -9.81 16.29
C LEU A 99 -2.27 -9.12 17.57
N ALA A 100 -1.96 -9.69 18.72
CA ALA A 100 -2.19 -9.06 20.02
C ALA A 100 -1.22 -7.86 20.21
N LEU A 101 -1.37 -6.85 19.33
CA LEU A 101 -0.51 -5.66 19.35
C LEU A 101 -0.84 -4.82 20.59
N ASP A 102 0.21 -4.38 21.28
CA ASP A 102 0.09 -3.38 22.32
C ASP A 102 -0.44 -2.07 21.71
N LYS A 103 -1.60 -1.62 22.21
CA LYS A 103 -2.33 -0.46 21.67
C LYS A 103 -1.52 0.84 21.80
N THR A 104 -0.78 0.99 22.88
CA THR A 104 0.05 2.19 23.10
C THR A 104 1.19 2.22 22.10
N LYS A 105 1.83 1.08 21.85
CA LYS A 105 2.90 0.96 20.84
C LYS A 105 2.35 1.15 19.42
N LEU A 106 1.16 0.65 19.13
CA LEU A 106 0.50 0.86 17.83
C LEU A 106 0.15 2.33 17.62
N ALA A 107 -0.41 3.01 18.62
CA ALA A 107 -0.70 4.45 18.56
C ALA A 107 0.58 5.27 18.35
N SER A 108 1.65 4.97 19.09
CA SER A 108 2.95 5.64 18.92
C SER A 108 3.56 5.39 17.52
N LEU A 109 3.38 4.19 16.97
CA LEU A 109 3.82 3.88 15.60
C LEU A 109 3.01 4.67 14.56
N LEU A 110 1.70 4.78 14.75
CA LEU A 110 0.83 5.60 13.89
C LEU A 110 1.24 7.07 13.91
N ASP A 111 1.52 7.63 15.10
CA ASP A 111 2.01 8.99 15.24
C ASP A 111 3.37 9.18 14.52
N THR A 112 4.29 8.24 14.66
CA THR A 112 5.58 8.27 13.96
C THR A 112 5.44 8.24 12.45
N ILE A 113 4.57 7.37 11.92
CA ILE A 113 4.30 7.27 10.48
C ILE A 113 3.58 8.53 9.97
N ASN A 114 2.76 9.17 10.80
CA ASN A 114 2.06 10.39 10.44
C ASN A 114 3.02 11.54 10.09
N GLU A 115 4.20 11.58 10.69
CA GLU A 115 5.23 12.59 10.42
C GLU A 115 5.98 12.35 9.08
N ILE A 116 5.77 11.20 8.44
CA ILE A 116 6.44 10.87 7.18
C ILE A 116 5.73 11.59 6.03
N ASP A 117 6.48 12.41 5.29
CA ASP A 117 6.03 12.99 4.03
C ASP A 117 6.24 11.96 2.90
N THR A 118 5.15 11.29 2.52
CA THR A 118 5.17 10.22 1.51
C THR A 118 5.12 10.74 0.09
N LEU A 119 4.91 12.05 -0.14
CA LEU A 119 4.74 12.67 -1.45
C LEU A 119 6.01 13.33 -1.98
N LYS A 120 7.04 13.51 -1.14
CA LYS A 120 8.36 13.99 -1.60
C LYS A 120 9.08 12.93 -2.44
N ASP A 121 10.02 13.35 -3.27
CA ASP A 121 10.74 12.50 -4.23
C ASP A 121 11.31 11.21 -3.63
N ASN A 122 11.76 11.26 -2.37
CA ASN A 122 12.20 10.07 -1.62
C ASN A 122 11.05 9.12 -1.24
N GLY A 123 9.81 9.58 -1.25
CA GLY A 123 8.63 8.75 -0.93
C GLY A 123 8.31 7.74 -2.01
N GLN A 124 8.54 8.07 -3.27
CA GLN A 124 8.27 7.14 -4.38
C GLN A 124 9.19 5.91 -4.35
N ASP A 125 10.46 6.07 -3.98
CA ASP A 125 11.37 4.93 -3.82
C ASP A 125 10.99 4.03 -2.62
N VAL A 126 10.58 4.63 -1.52
CA VAL A 126 10.09 3.88 -0.33
C VAL A 126 8.86 3.03 -0.70
N ILE A 127 7.96 3.56 -1.52
CA ILE A 127 6.74 2.86 -1.91
C ILE A 127 7.00 1.78 -2.94
N GLY A 128 7.87 2.03 -3.90
CA GLY A 128 8.36 1.00 -4.79
C GLY A 128 8.87 -0.20 -3.98
N ARG A 129 9.67 0.04 -2.95
CA ARG A 129 10.19 -1.01 -2.04
C ARG A 129 9.10 -1.68 -1.22
N VAL A 130 8.12 -0.93 -0.72
CA VAL A 130 6.97 -1.48 0.02
C VAL A 130 6.12 -2.35 -0.89
N TYR A 131 5.84 -1.90 -2.11
CA TYR A 131 5.11 -2.65 -3.11
C TYR A 131 5.85 -3.93 -3.53
N GLU A 132 7.14 -3.85 -3.82
CA GLU A 132 8.00 -5.00 -4.12
C GLU A 132 8.05 -6.01 -2.96
N TYR A 133 8.08 -5.52 -1.73
CA TYR A 133 8.05 -6.40 -0.56
C TYR A 133 6.74 -7.18 -0.48
N PHE A 134 5.59 -6.55 -0.70
CA PHE A 134 4.31 -7.25 -0.71
C PHE A 134 4.22 -8.21 -1.89
N LEU A 135 4.60 -7.83 -3.10
CA LEU A 135 4.64 -8.72 -4.25
C LEU A 135 5.55 -9.93 -4.01
N GLY A 136 6.74 -9.72 -3.45
CA GLY A 136 7.65 -10.82 -3.10
C GLY A 136 7.06 -11.79 -2.08
N LYS A 137 6.23 -11.32 -1.15
CA LYS A 137 5.50 -12.18 -0.20
C LYS A 137 4.38 -12.97 -0.84
N PHE A 138 3.75 -12.45 -1.89
CA PHE A 138 2.73 -13.17 -2.65
C PHE A 138 3.35 -14.31 -3.44
N ALA A 139 4.42 -14.07 -4.17
CA ALA A 139 5.14 -15.11 -4.90
C ALA A 139 5.55 -16.27 -3.98
N LEU A 140 5.98 -15.98 -2.74
CA LEU A 140 6.30 -16.99 -1.74
C LEU A 140 5.08 -17.76 -1.20
N LYS A 141 3.90 -17.12 -1.10
CA LYS A 141 2.66 -17.77 -0.64
C LYS A 141 2.06 -18.68 -1.72
N GLU A 142 2.11 -18.29 -2.97
CA GLU A 142 1.70 -19.13 -4.10
C GLU A 142 2.63 -20.33 -4.28
N SER A 143 3.93 -20.19 -4.02
CA SER A 143 4.89 -21.28 -4.10
C SER A 143 4.79 -22.31 -2.97
N SER A 144 4.19 -21.99 -1.82
CA SER A 144 3.94 -22.93 -0.73
C SER A 144 2.67 -23.77 -0.89
N GLY A 145 1.85 -23.47 -1.92
CA GLY A 145 0.67 -24.26 -2.32
C GLY A 145 0.91 -25.06 -3.58
N LYS A 146 1.57 -26.24 -3.50
CA LYS A 146 1.74 -27.24 -4.57
C LYS A 146 2.36 -26.75 -5.89
N GLY A 147 3.65 -26.87 -5.99
CA GLY A 147 4.32 -27.16 -7.25
C GLY A 147 4.96 -26.00 -7.97
N LYS A 148 6.26 -26.11 -8.07
CA LYS A 148 7.22 -25.38 -8.90
C LYS A 148 7.53 -23.97 -8.41
N GLY A 149 8.65 -23.86 -7.69
CA GLY A 149 9.23 -22.61 -7.26
C GLY A 149 9.53 -21.68 -8.43
N GLU A 150 8.65 -20.75 -8.67
CA GLU A 150 9.00 -19.53 -9.39
C GLU A 150 9.81 -18.70 -8.41
N PHE A 151 11.12 -18.77 -8.54
CA PHE A 151 12.03 -17.91 -7.80
C PHE A 151 11.90 -16.51 -8.35
N TYR A 152 11.43 -15.57 -7.52
CA TYR A 152 11.52 -14.15 -7.84
C TYR A 152 13.00 -13.77 -7.94
N THR A 153 13.45 -13.40 -9.11
CA THR A 153 14.84 -13.01 -9.35
C THR A 153 15.14 -11.72 -8.57
N PRO A 154 16.14 -11.69 -7.69
CA PRO A 154 16.49 -10.48 -6.95
C PRO A 154 16.70 -9.28 -7.87
N LYS A 155 16.22 -8.10 -7.45
CA LYS A 155 16.28 -6.86 -8.25
C LYS A 155 17.69 -6.52 -8.72
N THR A 156 18.71 -6.81 -7.92
CA THR A 156 20.12 -6.66 -8.29
C THR A 156 20.51 -7.49 -9.52
N ILE A 157 19.99 -8.71 -9.62
CA ILE A 157 20.24 -9.60 -10.78
C ILE A 157 19.44 -9.10 -11.98
N VAL A 158 18.18 -8.69 -11.78
CA VAL A 158 17.35 -8.13 -12.87
C VAL A 158 17.97 -6.87 -13.43
N ASN A 159 18.43 -5.95 -12.58
CA ASN A 159 19.11 -4.73 -13.02
C ASN A 159 20.40 -5.04 -13.77
N LEU A 160 21.22 -5.98 -13.26
CA LEU A 160 22.43 -6.41 -13.94
C LEU A 160 22.14 -6.98 -15.33
N ILE A 161 21.12 -7.83 -15.45
CA ILE A 161 20.71 -8.39 -16.74
C ILE A 161 20.19 -7.29 -17.68
N ALA A 162 19.37 -6.37 -17.17
CA ALA A 162 18.86 -5.24 -17.94
C ALA A 162 19.98 -4.33 -18.45
N GLU A 163 20.98 -4.03 -17.61
CA GLU A 163 22.16 -3.26 -18.01
C GLU A 163 23.04 -4.00 -19.04
N LEU A 164 23.17 -5.33 -18.93
CA LEU A 164 23.94 -6.14 -19.89
C LEU A 164 23.26 -6.27 -21.25
N ILE A 165 21.94 -6.32 -21.29
CA ILE A 165 21.16 -6.51 -22.52
C ILE A 165 20.83 -5.17 -23.17
N GLU A 166 20.80 -4.07 -22.41
CA GLU A 166 20.39 -2.72 -22.85
C GLU A 166 19.13 -2.74 -23.74
N PRO A 167 17.98 -3.30 -23.24
CA PRO A 167 16.79 -3.48 -24.07
C PRO A 167 16.13 -2.12 -24.35
N TYR A 168 16.38 -1.54 -25.50
CA TYR A 168 15.78 -0.27 -25.91
C TYR A 168 14.63 -0.44 -26.90
N LYS A 169 14.41 -1.63 -27.47
CA LYS A 169 13.28 -1.94 -28.35
C LYS A 169 13.07 -3.45 -28.47
N GLY A 170 11.82 -3.92 -28.32
CA GLY A 170 11.47 -5.34 -28.50
C GLY A 170 10.16 -5.73 -27.80
N ILE A 171 9.73 -6.97 -28.00
CA ILE A 171 8.60 -7.59 -27.29
C ILE A 171 9.20 -8.52 -26.22
N ILE A 172 8.78 -8.34 -24.98
CA ILE A 172 9.19 -9.20 -23.86
C ILE A 172 8.06 -10.22 -23.64
N TYR A 173 8.42 -11.50 -23.65
CA TYR A 173 7.52 -12.62 -23.38
C TYR A 173 7.69 -13.11 -21.94
#